data_f6aeffbc8e1c32fc4bd3108613e40ed3
#
_entry.id   f6aeffbc8e1c32fc4bd3108613e40ed3
#
_cell.length_a   1.000
_cell.length_b   1.000
_cell.length_c   1.000
_cell.angle_alpha   90.00
_cell.angle_beta   90.00
_cell.angle_gamma   90.00
#
_symmetry.space_group_name_H-M   'P 1'
#
loop_
_entity.id
_entity.type
_entity.pdbx_description
1 polymer ?
#
loop_
_entity_poly.entity_id
_entity_poly.type
_entity_poly.pdbx_seq_one_letter_code
_entity_poly.pdbx_strand_id
1 'polypeptide(L)'
;MEDNIFDKVHEVDLKKTMEESYIDYAMSVIASRALPDVRDGLKPVQRRVLFSMIELNNGPDKPHRKCARIVGDTMGKYHPHGDSSIYGALVNMAQDWSTRYPLVDGHGNFGSVDGDGAAAMRYTEARLSKISMEMLADINKNTVDFAPNFDETEKEPTVLPARYPNLLVNGTSGIAVGMATNIPPHNLKEIIAAVVKIIDNIVEENRDTEIEEILKIVKGPDFPTGATILGTRGIEEAYRTGRGKIRVRAVSNIETLPNGKSQIIVTELPSIKPD
;
A
#
# COMPACT_ATOMS: atom_id res chain seq x y z
N MET A 1 46.58 -35.44 -24.44
CA MET A 1 46.49 -34.22 -23.60
C MET A 1 45.26 -34.41 -22.72
N GLU A 2 45.49 -34.87 -21.50
CA GLU A 2 44.42 -34.99 -20.49
C GLU A 2 44.11 -33.58 -20.01
N ASP A 3 42.98 -33.05 -20.39
CA ASP A 3 42.45 -31.80 -19.81
C ASP A 3 42.06 -32.11 -18.35
N ASN A 4 42.94 -31.74 -17.43
CA ASN A 4 42.64 -31.74 -16.00
C ASN A 4 41.51 -30.78 -15.75
N ILE A 5 40.28 -31.28 -15.65
CA ILE A 5 39.15 -30.61 -15.09
C ILE A 5 39.33 -30.62 -13.55
N PHE A 6 40.27 -29.84 -13.07
CA PHE A 6 40.31 -29.49 -11.67
C PHE A 6 39.54 -28.19 -11.48
N ASP A 7 38.44 -28.28 -10.80
CA ASP A 7 37.75 -27.11 -10.29
C ASP A 7 38.75 -26.20 -9.60
N LYS A 8 38.88 -24.96 -10.05
CA LYS A 8 39.73 -23.98 -9.38
C LYS A 8 39.10 -23.68 -8.03
N VAL A 9 39.73 -24.12 -6.96
CA VAL A 9 39.35 -23.72 -5.60
C VAL A 9 39.77 -22.26 -5.42
N HIS A 10 38.77 -21.40 -5.22
CA HIS A 10 38.98 -20.02 -4.86
C HIS A 10 38.81 -19.86 -3.35
N GLU A 11 39.82 -19.33 -2.67
CA GLU A 11 39.67 -18.93 -1.28
C GLU A 11 38.79 -17.66 -1.22
N VAL A 12 37.73 -17.71 -0.43
CA VAL A 12 36.79 -16.61 -0.24
C VAL A 12 36.71 -16.30 1.25
N ASP A 13 36.87 -15.05 1.60
CA ASP A 13 36.62 -14.57 2.96
C ASP A 13 35.12 -14.61 3.25
N LEU A 14 34.72 -15.58 4.09
CA LEU A 14 33.34 -15.81 4.45
C LEU A 14 32.69 -14.54 5.05
N LYS A 15 33.40 -13.83 5.93
CA LYS A 15 32.89 -12.62 6.58
C LYS A 15 32.59 -11.53 5.54
N LYS A 16 33.55 -11.24 4.66
CA LYS A 16 33.40 -10.24 3.61
C LYS A 16 32.26 -10.59 2.65
N THR A 17 32.21 -11.86 2.21
CA THR A 17 31.13 -12.31 1.31
C THR A 17 29.75 -12.21 1.96
N MET A 18 29.61 -12.53 3.23
CA MET A 18 28.34 -12.40 3.95
C MET A 18 27.96 -10.94 4.15
N GLU A 19 28.89 -10.05 4.48
CA GLU A 19 28.64 -8.62 4.62
C GLU A 19 28.16 -8.01 3.30
N GLU A 20 28.84 -8.29 2.19
CA GLU A 20 28.46 -7.80 0.85
C GLU A 20 27.08 -8.34 0.44
N SER A 21 26.84 -9.63 0.54
CA SER A 21 25.57 -10.26 0.19
C SER A 21 24.42 -9.77 1.08
N TYR A 22 24.66 -9.49 2.35
CA TYR A 22 23.65 -8.95 3.26
C TYR A 22 23.30 -7.51 2.91
N ILE A 23 24.27 -6.68 2.54
CA ILE A 23 24.05 -5.30 2.10
C ILE A 23 23.23 -5.30 0.80
N ASP A 24 23.61 -6.13 -0.17
CA ASP A 24 22.88 -6.25 -1.44
C ASP A 24 21.42 -6.69 -1.21
N TYR A 25 21.20 -7.67 -0.35
CA TYR A 25 19.87 -8.11 0.04
C TYR A 25 19.08 -6.99 0.74
N ALA A 26 19.70 -6.29 1.71
CA ALA A 26 19.09 -5.18 2.42
C ALA A 26 18.67 -4.05 1.47
N MET A 27 19.54 -3.65 0.54
CA MET A 27 19.26 -2.65 -0.47
C MET A 27 18.12 -3.07 -1.40
N SER A 28 18.08 -4.33 -1.82
CA SER A 28 17.01 -4.89 -2.63
C SER A 28 15.66 -4.83 -1.89
N VAL A 29 15.62 -5.19 -0.61
CA VAL A 29 14.38 -5.13 0.20
C VAL A 29 13.90 -3.69 0.39
N ILE A 30 14.82 -2.76 0.64
CA ILE A 30 14.48 -1.33 0.83
C ILE A 30 13.94 -0.74 -0.47
N ALA A 31 14.69 -0.86 -1.57
CA ALA A 31 14.40 -0.17 -2.82
C ALA A 31 13.24 -0.80 -3.62
N SER A 32 13.08 -2.13 -3.58
CA SER A 32 12.19 -2.82 -4.52
C SER A 32 11.14 -3.75 -3.89
N ARG A 33 10.93 -3.69 -2.55
CA ARG A 33 9.95 -4.56 -1.90
C ARG A 33 9.10 -3.89 -0.82
N ALA A 34 9.74 -3.34 0.22
CA ALA A 34 9.07 -3.02 1.47
C ALA A 34 8.52 -1.59 1.53
N LEU A 35 9.20 -0.64 0.89
CA LEU A 35 8.83 0.76 0.96
C LEU A 35 8.02 1.20 -0.27
N PRO A 36 7.05 2.11 -0.08
CA PRO A 36 6.31 2.71 -1.18
C PRO A 36 7.13 3.79 -1.88
N ASP A 37 6.82 4.07 -3.14
CA ASP A 37 7.24 5.31 -3.79
C ASP A 37 6.41 6.48 -3.26
N VAL A 38 7.05 7.61 -2.98
CA VAL A 38 6.36 8.78 -2.41
C VAL A 38 5.36 9.41 -3.39
N ARG A 39 5.57 9.25 -4.70
CA ARG A 39 4.77 9.86 -5.76
C ARG A 39 3.39 9.18 -5.93
N ASP A 40 3.35 7.84 -5.85
CA ASP A 40 2.09 7.08 -6.01
C ASP A 40 1.65 6.31 -4.76
N GLY A 41 2.49 6.28 -3.72
CA GLY A 41 2.17 5.61 -2.45
C GLY A 41 2.09 4.09 -2.53
N LEU A 42 2.64 3.48 -3.58
CA LEU A 42 2.52 2.05 -3.85
C LEU A 42 3.86 1.33 -3.67
N LYS A 43 3.78 0.12 -3.14
CA LYS A 43 4.87 -0.85 -3.22
C LYS A 43 4.94 -1.43 -4.64
N PRO A 44 6.11 -1.91 -5.10
CA PRO A 44 6.25 -2.44 -6.46
C PRO A 44 5.22 -3.51 -6.83
N VAL A 45 4.92 -4.45 -5.93
CA VAL A 45 3.91 -5.49 -6.18
C VAL A 45 2.51 -4.89 -6.39
N GLN A 46 2.12 -3.90 -5.61
CA GLN A 46 0.81 -3.24 -5.74
C GLN A 46 0.70 -2.51 -7.09
N ARG A 47 1.73 -1.76 -7.46
CA ARG A 47 1.80 -1.05 -8.74
C ARG A 47 1.68 -2.01 -9.92
N ARG A 48 2.40 -3.12 -9.88
CA ARG A 48 2.39 -4.15 -10.93
C ARG A 48 1.03 -4.84 -11.06
N VAL A 49 0.35 -5.10 -9.93
CA VAL A 49 -1.02 -5.66 -9.95
C VAL A 49 -1.98 -4.69 -10.62
N LEU A 50 -2.00 -3.40 -10.23
CA LEU A 50 -2.90 -2.41 -10.82
C LEU A 50 -2.59 -2.19 -12.31
N PHE A 51 -1.31 -2.17 -12.68
CA PHE A 51 -0.89 -2.04 -14.08
C PHE A 51 -1.32 -3.26 -14.91
N SER A 52 -1.11 -4.46 -14.42
CA SER A 52 -1.59 -5.69 -15.08
C SER A 52 -3.12 -5.68 -15.25
N MET A 53 -3.86 -5.19 -14.27
CA MET A 53 -5.32 -5.11 -14.36
C MET A 53 -5.80 -4.12 -15.42
N ILE A 54 -5.14 -2.97 -15.63
CA ILE A 54 -5.54 -2.03 -16.68
C ILE A 54 -5.19 -2.59 -18.06
N GLU A 55 -4.04 -3.26 -18.22
CA GLU A 55 -3.70 -3.95 -19.47
C GLU A 55 -4.66 -5.09 -19.84
N LEU A 56 -5.15 -5.80 -18.84
CA LEU A 56 -6.22 -6.79 -19.01
C LEU A 56 -7.58 -6.16 -19.34
N ASN A 57 -7.67 -4.82 -19.46
CA ASN A 57 -8.93 -4.10 -19.64
C ASN A 57 -9.96 -4.47 -18.55
N ASN A 58 -9.51 -4.48 -17.30
CA ASN A 58 -10.29 -4.90 -16.14
C ASN A 58 -10.74 -3.69 -15.30
N GLY A 59 -11.33 -2.70 -15.96
CA GLY A 59 -11.83 -1.48 -15.34
C GLY A 59 -13.12 -1.67 -14.55
N PRO A 60 -13.58 -0.63 -13.82
CA PRO A 60 -14.76 -0.69 -12.96
C PRO A 60 -16.09 -0.90 -13.71
N ASP A 61 -16.11 -0.64 -15.00
CA ASP A 61 -17.23 -0.84 -15.92
C ASP A 61 -17.25 -2.24 -16.56
N LYS A 62 -16.25 -3.07 -16.29
CA LYS A 62 -16.09 -4.41 -16.85
C LYS A 62 -16.49 -5.49 -15.84
N PRO A 63 -16.83 -6.69 -16.33
CA PRO A 63 -17.02 -7.83 -15.43
C PRO A 63 -15.78 -8.13 -14.60
N HIS A 64 -15.98 -8.63 -13.37
CA HIS A 64 -14.89 -9.13 -12.56
C HIS A 64 -14.17 -10.28 -13.25
N ARG A 65 -12.85 -10.38 -13.06
CA ARG A 65 -12.02 -11.48 -13.56
C ARG A 65 -11.55 -12.34 -12.39
N LYS A 66 -11.32 -13.61 -12.64
CA LYS A 66 -10.71 -14.51 -11.65
C LYS A 66 -9.38 -13.95 -11.16
N CYS A 67 -9.18 -13.88 -9.84
CA CYS A 67 -7.93 -13.40 -9.26
C CYS A 67 -6.74 -14.24 -9.74
N ALA A 68 -6.92 -15.54 -9.97
CA ALA A 68 -5.89 -16.40 -10.56
C ALA A 68 -5.39 -15.90 -11.93
N ARG A 69 -6.26 -15.28 -12.75
CA ARG A 69 -5.86 -14.69 -14.04
C ARG A 69 -5.01 -13.45 -13.82
N ILE A 70 -5.42 -12.56 -12.89
CA ILE A 70 -4.71 -11.32 -12.58
C ILE A 70 -3.32 -11.65 -12.01
N VAL A 71 -3.27 -12.57 -11.04
CA VAL A 71 -2.03 -13.02 -10.39
C VAL A 71 -1.08 -13.66 -11.42
N GLY A 72 -1.60 -14.53 -12.27
CA GLY A 72 -0.80 -15.19 -13.31
C GLY A 72 -0.20 -14.21 -14.31
N ASP A 73 -0.97 -13.23 -14.76
CA ASP A 73 -0.50 -12.19 -15.68
C ASP A 73 0.55 -11.30 -15.04
N THR A 74 0.31 -10.86 -13.80
CA THR A 74 1.27 -10.06 -13.03
C THR A 74 2.57 -10.82 -12.79
N MET A 75 2.50 -12.09 -12.40
CA MET A 75 3.66 -12.94 -12.13
C MET A 75 4.47 -13.19 -13.40
N GLY A 76 3.79 -13.51 -14.49
CA GLY A 76 4.45 -13.86 -15.74
C GLY A 76 5.12 -12.68 -16.43
N LYS A 77 4.59 -11.47 -16.29
CA LYS A 77 5.09 -10.30 -17.01
C LYS A 77 5.96 -9.38 -16.15
N TYR A 78 5.61 -9.17 -14.87
CA TYR A 78 6.18 -8.06 -14.09
C TYR A 78 6.79 -8.45 -12.76
N HIS A 79 6.28 -9.47 -12.09
CA HIS A 79 6.66 -9.76 -10.71
C HIS A 79 7.08 -11.21 -10.51
N PRO A 80 8.37 -11.56 -10.74
CA PRO A 80 8.89 -12.93 -10.71
C PRO A 80 9.06 -13.47 -9.28
N HIS A 81 7.99 -13.47 -8.50
CA HIS A 81 7.93 -13.94 -7.12
C HIS A 81 6.72 -14.86 -6.92
N GLY A 82 6.60 -15.45 -5.73
CA GLY A 82 5.51 -16.37 -5.44
C GLY A 82 4.11 -15.77 -5.60
N ASP A 83 3.20 -16.54 -6.17
CA ASP A 83 1.81 -16.18 -6.43
C ASP A 83 1.06 -15.76 -5.15
N SER A 84 1.38 -16.37 -4.02
CA SER A 84 0.79 -16.05 -2.72
C SER A 84 1.08 -14.61 -2.29
N SER A 85 2.26 -14.06 -2.57
CA SER A 85 2.62 -12.69 -2.25
C SER A 85 1.84 -11.69 -3.12
N ILE A 86 1.69 -12.00 -4.41
CA ILE A 86 0.92 -11.18 -5.36
C ILE A 86 -0.57 -11.21 -5.00
N TYR A 87 -1.10 -12.40 -4.70
CA TYR A 87 -2.49 -12.55 -4.29
C TYR A 87 -2.77 -11.85 -2.96
N GLY A 88 -1.86 -11.97 -1.97
CA GLY A 88 -1.97 -11.26 -0.70
C GLY A 88 -2.02 -9.73 -0.87
N ALA A 89 -1.21 -9.17 -1.76
CA ALA A 89 -1.25 -7.74 -2.08
C ALA A 89 -2.57 -7.32 -2.75
N LEU A 90 -3.07 -8.12 -3.69
CA LEU A 90 -4.37 -7.90 -4.34
C LEU A 90 -5.52 -7.95 -3.32
N VAL A 91 -5.52 -8.96 -2.44
CA VAL A 91 -6.52 -9.11 -1.36
C VAL A 91 -6.51 -7.90 -0.44
N ASN A 92 -5.34 -7.47 0.03
CA ASN A 92 -5.22 -6.32 0.92
C ASN A 92 -5.78 -5.03 0.30
N MET A 93 -5.55 -4.80 -1.00
CA MET A 93 -6.09 -3.64 -1.72
C MET A 93 -7.62 -3.70 -1.91
N ALA A 94 -8.24 -4.87 -1.75
CA ALA A 94 -9.69 -5.05 -1.86
C ALA A 94 -10.43 -5.02 -0.52
N GLN A 95 -9.71 -5.18 0.60
CA GLN A 95 -10.30 -5.22 1.94
C GLN A 95 -10.59 -3.81 2.45
N ASP A 96 -11.85 -3.52 2.78
CA ASP A 96 -12.31 -2.21 3.26
C ASP A 96 -11.90 -1.89 4.71
N TRP A 97 -11.48 -2.91 5.48
CA TRP A 97 -10.88 -2.74 6.81
C TRP A 97 -9.36 -2.58 6.80
N SER A 98 -8.70 -2.93 5.69
CA SER A 98 -7.25 -2.82 5.51
C SER A 98 -6.84 -1.55 4.75
N THR A 99 -7.66 -1.14 3.78
CA THR A 99 -7.39 -0.02 2.88
C THR A 99 -8.51 1.00 2.98
N ARG A 100 -8.20 2.25 3.34
CA ARG A 100 -9.21 3.30 3.58
C ARG A 100 -10.05 3.60 2.34
N TYR A 101 -9.42 3.60 1.17
CA TYR A 101 -10.07 3.72 -0.13
C TYR A 101 -9.60 2.57 -1.02
N PRO A 102 -10.32 1.43 -1.02
CA PRO A 102 -9.91 0.24 -1.74
C PRO A 102 -9.62 0.50 -3.22
N LEU A 103 -8.45 0.03 -3.68
CA LEU A 103 -8.01 0.17 -5.05
C LEU A 103 -8.53 -0.97 -5.95
N VAL A 104 -8.96 -2.06 -5.35
CA VAL A 104 -9.51 -3.23 -6.01
C VAL A 104 -10.94 -3.44 -5.55
N ASP A 105 -11.85 -3.69 -6.49
CA ASP A 105 -13.23 -4.11 -6.24
C ASP A 105 -13.27 -5.65 -6.32
N GLY A 106 -13.39 -6.28 -5.14
CA GLY A 106 -13.36 -7.73 -4.99
C GLY A 106 -14.77 -8.34 -4.98
N HIS A 107 -14.90 -9.54 -5.55
CA HIS A 107 -16.11 -10.34 -5.51
C HIS A 107 -15.81 -11.76 -5.02
N GLY A 108 -16.51 -12.18 -3.97
CA GLY A 108 -16.28 -13.45 -3.28
C GLY A 108 -15.74 -13.24 -1.87
N ASN A 109 -15.11 -14.27 -1.31
CA ASN A 109 -14.57 -14.23 0.05
C ASN A 109 -13.12 -13.71 0.04
N PHE A 110 -12.94 -12.47 0.47
CA PHE A 110 -11.63 -11.80 0.65
C PHE A 110 -11.17 -11.79 2.12
N GLY A 111 -11.73 -12.64 2.96
CA GLY A 111 -11.43 -12.71 4.38
C GLY A 111 -12.42 -11.93 5.24
N SER A 112 -12.14 -11.85 6.53
CA SER A 112 -12.94 -11.08 7.50
C SER A 112 -12.06 -10.33 8.49
N VAL A 113 -12.67 -9.37 9.19
CA VAL A 113 -12.02 -8.64 10.30
C VAL A 113 -11.66 -9.58 11.46
N ASP A 114 -12.38 -10.70 11.59
CA ASP A 114 -12.16 -11.71 12.65
C ASP A 114 -10.94 -12.61 12.39
N GLY A 115 -10.21 -12.37 11.29
CA GLY A 115 -8.98 -13.07 10.97
C GLY A 115 -9.13 -14.25 10.01
N ASP A 116 -10.31 -14.45 9.42
CA ASP A 116 -10.46 -15.45 8.36
C ASP A 116 -9.65 -15.02 7.12
N GLY A 117 -8.90 -15.95 6.55
CA GLY A 117 -8.16 -15.74 5.32
C GLY A 117 -9.08 -15.65 4.10
N ALA A 118 -8.58 -15.02 3.03
CA ALA A 118 -9.28 -15.02 1.76
C ALA A 118 -9.37 -16.44 1.18
N ALA A 119 -10.45 -16.73 0.44
CA ALA A 119 -10.55 -17.95 -0.33
C ALA A 119 -9.45 -18.03 -1.41
N ALA A 120 -9.13 -19.23 -1.86
CA ALA A 120 -8.12 -19.41 -2.91
C ALA A 120 -8.46 -18.60 -4.17
N MET A 121 -7.45 -18.05 -4.84
CA MET A 121 -7.57 -17.14 -5.99
C MET A 121 -8.37 -17.67 -7.18
N ARG A 122 -8.59 -19.00 -7.26
CA ARG A 122 -9.45 -19.63 -8.28
C ARG A 122 -10.94 -19.40 -8.02
N TYR A 123 -11.34 -19.06 -6.80
CA TYR A 123 -12.73 -18.80 -6.41
C TYR A 123 -13.08 -17.32 -6.38
N THR A 124 -12.12 -16.46 -6.03
CA THR A 124 -12.32 -15.02 -5.94
C THR A 124 -12.18 -14.34 -7.30
N GLU A 125 -12.85 -13.20 -7.44
CA GLU A 125 -12.82 -12.38 -8.64
C GLU A 125 -12.53 -10.92 -8.26
N ALA A 126 -11.93 -10.15 -9.17
CA ALA A 126 -11.60 -8.76 -8.91
C ALA A 126 -11.65 -7.91 -10.18
N ARG A 127 -11.79 -6.61 -9.99
CA ARG A 127 -11.61 -5.57 -11.01
C ARG A 127 -11.06 -4.31 -10.36
N LEU A 128 -10.59 -3.36 -11.15
CA LEU A 128 -10.19 -2.05 -10.65
C LEU A 128 -11.38 -1.32 -10.04
N SER A 129 -11.18 -0.65 -8.92
CA SER A 129 -12.18 0.27 -8.35
C SER A 129 -12.20 1.59 -9.13
N LYS A 130 -13.23 2.42 -8.92
CA LYS A 130 -13.32 3.74 -9.58
C LYS A 130 -12.14 4.65 -9.22
N ILE A 131 -11.71 4.64 -7.96
CA ILE A 131 -10.61 5.50 -7.51
C ILE A 131 -9.26 5.07 -8.10
N SER A 132 -9.07 3.79 -8.42
CA SER A 132 -7.86 3.31 -9.09
C SER A 132 -7.69 3.87 -10.49
N MET A 133 -8.78 4.23 -11.15
CA MET A 133 -8.70 4.87 -12.47
C MET A 133 -8.04 6.25 -12.39
N GLU A 134 -8.15 6.94 -11.25
CA GLU A 134 -7.43 8.20 -11.01
C GLU A 134 -5.92 7.99 -10.74
N MET A 135 -5.54 6.79 -10.25
CA MET A 135 -4.14 6.41 -10.13
C MET A 135 -3.49 6.12 -11.48
N LEU A 136 -4.27 5.58 -12.43
CA LEU A 136 -3.83 5.12 -13.76
C LEU A 136 -4.13 6.14 -14.88
N ALA A 137 -4.80 7.24 -14.55
CA ALA A 137 -5.22 8.23 -15.52
C ALA A 137 -4.03 8.80 -16.29
N ASP A 138 -4.18 8.89 -17.59
CA ASP A 138 -3.18 9.46 -18.51
C ASP A 138 -1.84 8.68 -18.58
N ILE A 139 -1.79 7.44 -18.12
CA ILE A 139 -0.58 6.60 -18.16
C ILE A 139 -0.01 6.44 -19.58
N ASN A 140 -0.88 6.48 -20.60
CA ASN A 140 -0.50 6.38 -22.01
C ASN A 140 -0.12 7.71 -22.65
N LYS A 141 -0.06 8.79 -21.90
CA LYS A 141 0.24 10.16 -22.39
C LYS A 141 1.65 10.64 -22.06
N ASN A 142 2.59 9.73 -21.88
CA ASN A 142 3.98 10.04 -21.52
C ASN A 142 4.10 10.87 -20.22
N THR A 143 3.26 10.54 -19.24
CA THR A 143 3.23 11.22 -17.94
C THR A 143 4.21 10.61 -16.92
N VAL A 144 4.64 9.39 -17.16
CA VAL A 144 5.56 8.63 -16.31
C VAL A 144 6.55 7.83 -17.15
N ASP A 145 7.71 7.53 -16.58
CA ASP A 145 8.73 6.73 -17.23
C ASP A 145 8.39 5.25 -17.15
N PHE A 146 8.77 4.51 -18.18
CA PHE A 146 8.69 3.07 -18.27
C PHE A 146 10.09 2.45 -18.27
N ALA A 147 10.26 1.37 -17.55
CA ALA A 147 11.48 0.56 -17.51
C ALA A 147 11.20 -0.84 -18.08
N PRO A 148 12.22 -1.52 -18.59
CA PRO A 148 12.09 -2.95 -18.91
C PRO A 148 11.71 -3.75 -17.65
N ASN A 149 10.91 -4.81 -17.86
CA ASN A 149 10.65 -5.80 -16.83
C ASN A 149 11.89 -6.68 -16.55
N PHE A 150 11.76 -7.72 -15.73
CA PHE A 150 12.85 -8.57 -15.25
C PHE A 150 13.55 -9.38 -16.37
N ASP A 151 12.87 -9.68 -17.50
CA ASP A 151 13.40 -10.43 -18.64
C ASP A 151 13.50 -9.58 -19.92
N GLU A 152 13.26 -8.27 -19.83
CA GLU A 152 13.33 -7.30 -20.91
C GLU A 152 12.32 -7.54 -22.05
N THR A 153 11.31 -8.40 -21.86
CA THR A 153 10.30 -8.70 -22.88
C THR A 153 9.14 -7.70 -22.85
N GLU A 154 8.88 -7.08 -21.71
CA GLU A 154 7.79 -6.13 -21.48
C GLU A 154 8.31 -4.84 -20.85
N LYS A 155 7.48 -3.82 -20.80
CA LYS A 155 7.77 -2.57 -20.08
C LYS A 155 6.77 -2.34 -18.97
N GLU A 156 7.25 -1.90 -17.81
CA GLU A 156 6.43 -1.54 -16.68
C GLU A 156 6.63 -0.08 -16.26
N PRO A 157 5.60 0.61 -15.75
CA PRO A 157 5.77 1.98 -15.28
C PRO A 157 6.61 2.00 -14.01
N THR A 158 7.55 2.93 -13.92
CA THR A 158 8.36 3.13 -12.71
C THR A 158 7.53 3.67 -11.55
N VAL A 159 6.45 4.40 -11.87
CA VAL A 159 5.49 5.00 -10.95
C VAL A 159 4.16 5.18 -11.68
N LEU A 160 3.03 5.17 -10.98
CA LEU A 160 1.74 5.54 -11.58
C LEU A 160 1.54 7.06 -11.59
N PRO A 161 0.77 7.61 -12.55
CA PRO A 161 0.52 9.06 -12.65
C PRO A 161 -0.13 9.69 -11.40
N ALA A 162 -0.94 8.94 -10.68
CA ALA A 162 -1.55 9.26 -9.39
C ALA A 162 -2.07 10.71 -9.25
N ARG A 163 -3.30 10.97 -9.66
CA ARG A 163 -3.91 12.31 -9.60
C ARG A 163 -4.23 12.79 -8.17
N TYR A 164 -4.05 11.96 -7.16
CA TYR A 164 -4.21 12.30 -5.76
C TYR A 164 -3.09 11.70 -4.92
N PRO A 165 -2.74 12.27 -3.76
CA PRO A 165 -1.63 11.79 -2.94
C PRO A 165 -1.98 10.50 -2.20
N ASN A 166 -1.95 9.37 -2.90
CA ASN A 166 -2.35 8.07 -2.38
C ASN A 166 -1.54 7.63 -1.16
N LEU A 167 -0.27 8.02 -1.06
CA LEU A 167 0.56 7.73 0.11
C LEU A 167 -0.09 8.23 1.41
N LEU A 168 -0.68 9.40 1.41
CA LEU A 168 -1.35 9.98 2.58
C LEU A 168 -2.79 9.48 2.71
N VAL A 169 -3.47 9.30 1.59
CA VAL A 169 -4.90 8.90 1.57
C VAL A 169 -5.08 7.48 2.08
N ASN A 170 -4.31 6.51 1.58
CA ASN A 170 -4.39 5.12 2.00
C ASN A 170 -3.35 4.73 3.07
N GLY A 171 -2.33 5.56 3.24
CA GLY A 171 -1.23 5.21 4.11
C GLY A 171 -0.45 3.98 3.63
N THR A 172 0.51 3.57 4.41
CA THR A 172 1.28 2.34 4.16
C THR A 172 2.01 1.90 5.42
N SER A 173 2.29 0.62 5.52
CA SER A 173 3.25 0.09 6.48
C SER A 173 4.23 -0.81 5.76
N GLY A 174 5.49 -0.81 6.16
CA GLY A 174 6.51 -1.66 5.58
C GLY A 174 7.67 -1.83 6.53
N ILE A 175 8.17 -3.04 6.61
CA ILE A 175 9.34 -3.40 7.41
C ILE A 175 10.43 -3.79 6.42
N ALA A 176 11.50 -2.99 6.37
CA ALA A 176 12.69 -3.26 5.59
C ALA A 176 13.87 -3.60 6.53
N VAL A 177 15.03 -3.89 5.96
CA VAL A 177 16.23 -4.12 6.74
C VAL A 177 16.76 -2.78 7.25
N GLY A 178 16.86 -2.62 8.56
CA GLY A 178 17.37 -1.40 9.20
C GLY A 178 16.42 -0.21 9.27
N MET A 179 15.26 -0.28 8.61
CA MET A 179 14.24 0.79 8.66
C MET A 179 12.82 0.24 8.50
N ALA A 180 11.85 1.01 8.98
CA ALA A 180 10.43 0.71 8.81
C ALA A 180 9.65 2.00 8.55
N THR A 181 8.52 1.87 7.86
CA THR A 181 7.56 2.95 7.67
C THR A 181 6.19 2.54 8.18
N ASN A 182 5.46 3.49 8.76
CA ASN A 182 4.08 3.29 9.19
C ASN A 182 3.32 4.61 9.06
N ILE A 183 2.82 4.87 7.87
CA ILE A 183 2.06 6.08 7.53
C ILE A 183 0.58 5.75 7.64
N PRO A 184 -0.19 6.40 8.52
CA PRO A 184 -1.62 6.15 8.65
C PRO A 184 -2.39 6.73 7.45
N PRO A 185 -3.59 6.20 7.14
CA PRO A 185 -4.47 6.76 6.13
C PRO A 185 -5.14 8.05 6.62
N HIS A 186 -5.61 8.87 5.65
CA HIS A 186 -6.25 10.16 5.92
C HIS A 186 -7.51 10.35 5.07
N ASN A 187 -8.35 11.28 5.49
CA ASN A 187 -9.56 11.64 4.75
C ASN A 187 -9.19 12.34 3.43
N LEU A 188 -9.74 11.82 2.31
CA LEU A 188 -9.45 12.31 0.98
C LEU A 188 -9.78 13.81 0.82
N LYS A 189 -10.92 14.27 1.39
CA LYS A 189 -11.32 15.67 1.28
C LYS A 189 -10.35 16.60 2.01
N GLU A 190 -9.88 16.20 3.20
CA GLU A 190 -8.90 16.96 3.97
C GLU A 190 -7.58 17.06 3.24
N ILE A 191 -7.09 15.93 2.68
CA ILE A 191 -5.84 15.91 1.92
C ILE A 191 -5.94 16.77 0.66
N ILE A 192 -7.02 16.67 -0.11
CA ILE A 192 -7.22 17.51 -1.30
C ILE A 192 -7.32 19.00 -0.91
N ALA A 193 -8.04 19.33 0.16
CA ALA A 193 -8.12 20.71 0.65
C ALA A 193 -6.74 21.25 1.07
N ALA A 194 -5.89 20.42 1.67
CA ALA A 194 -4.52 20.79 2.00
C ALA A 194 -3.67 21.03 0.73
N VAL A 195 -3.81 20.19 -0.29
CA VAL A 195 -3.12 20.38 -1.58
C VAL A 195 -3.57 21.68 -2.24
N VAL A 196 -4.88 21.98 -2.27
CA VAL A 196 -5.41 23.24 -2.80
C VAL A 196 -4.82 24.43 -2.03
N LYS A 197 -4.79 24.37 -0.69
CA LYS A 197 -4.20 25.44 0.13
C LYS A 197 -2.72 25.68 -0.19
N ILE A 198 -1.95 24.61 -0.42
CA ILE A 198 -0.53 24.73 -0.81
C ILE A 198 -0.42 25.42 -2.17
N ILE A 199 -1.24 25.03 -3.13
CA ILE A 199 -1.24 25.63 -4.48
C ILE A 199 -1.62 27.12 -4.40
N ASP A 200 -2.68 27.46 -3.66
CA ASP A 200 -3.13 28.84 -3.50
C ASP A 200 -2.04 29.72 -2.87
N ASN A 201 -1.37 29.25 -1.83
CA ASN A 201 -0.27 29.98 -1.19
C ASN A 201 0.91 30.23 -2.18
N ILE A 202 1.24 29.22 -3.00
CA ILE A 202 2.30 29.36 -4.00
C ILE A 202 1.89 30.33 -5.13
N VAL A 203 0.66 30.18 -5.66
CA VAL A 203 0.20 30.90 -6.84
C VAL A 203 -0.21 32.34 -6.51
N GLU A 204 -0.95 32.52 -5.42
CA GLU A 204 -1.53 33.83 -5.05
C GLU A 204 -0.61 34.65 -4.14
N GLU A 205 0.06 34.00 -3.18
CA GLU A 205 0.85 34.65 -2.16
C GLU A 205 2.38 34.50 -2.39
N ASN A 206 2.81 33.69 -3.37
CA ASN A 206 4.21 33.40 -3.71
C ASN A 206 5.05 33.02 -2.47
N ARG A 207 4.50 32.17 -1.61
CA ARG A 207 5.14 31.66 -0.39
C ARG A 207 4.90 30.18 -0.17
N ASP A 208 5.76 29.59 0.64
CA ASP A 208 5.56 28.24 1.16
C ASP A 208 4.43 28.19 2.19
N THR A 209 3.85 27.01 2.35
CA THR A 209 2.78 26.75 3.31
C THR A 209 3.36 26.23 4.63
N GLU A 210 3.01 26.88 5.74
CA GLU A 210 3.44 26.45 7.05
C GLU A 210 2.64 25.22 7.53
N ILE A 211 3.29 24.36 8.31
CA ILE A 211 2.66 23.13 8.83
C ILE A 211 1.42 23.43 9.67
N GLU A 212 1.38 24.57 10.35
CA GLU A 212 0.25 25.05 11.14
C GLU A 212 -1.02 25.27 10.31
N GLU A 213 -0.87 25.68 9.06
CA GLU A 213 -1.99 25.84 8.13
C GLU A 213 -2.55 24.48 7.72
N ILE A 214 -1.67 23.52 7.45
CA ILE A 214 -2.05 22.16 7.10
C ILE A 214 -2.76 21.46 8.27
N LEU A 215 -2.26 21.61 9.51
CA LEU A 215 -2.86 21.05 10.73
C LEU A 215 -4.28 21.58 11.02
N LYS A 216 -4.63 22.76 10.50
CA LYS A 216 -6.00 23.28 10.58
C LYS A 216 -6.96 22.57 9.64
N ILE A 217 -6.46 22.00 8.53
CA ILE A 217 -7.22 21.32 7.50
C ILE A 217 -7.24 19.82 7.76
N VAL A 218 -6.05 19.21 7.86
CA VAL A 218 -5.88 17.76 8.12
C VAL A 218 -5.88 17.55 9.63
N LYS A 219 -7.00 17.04 10.15
CA LYS A 219 -7.21 16.89 11.59
C LYS A 219 -6.47 15.71 12.20
N GLY A 220 -6.14 14.74 11.40
CA GLY A 220 -5.45 13.53 11.83
C GLY A 220 -5.75 12.34 10.93
N PRO A 221 -5.25 11.16 11.30
CA PRO A 221 -5.56 9.91 10.61
C PRO A 221 -7.06 9.61 10.56
N ASP A 222 -7.47 8.99 9.45
CA ASP A 222 -8.83 8.50 9.20
C ASP A 222 -8.76 6.99 8.93
N PHE A 223 -8.94 6.19 9.96
CA PHE A 223 -8.79 4.75 9.89
C PHE A 223 -10.01 4.07 9.24
N PRO A 224 -9.82 3.03 8.43
CA PRO A 224 -10.92 2.36 7.72
C PRO A 224 -11.94 1.72 8.68
N THR A 225 -11.52 1.29 9.85
CA THR A 225 -12.39 0.65 10.87
C THR A 225 -12.94 1.65 11.89
N GLY A 226 -12.68 2.95 11.73
CA GLY A 226 -13.13 4.00 12.63
C GLY A 226 -12.32 4.07 13.90
N ALA A 227 -13.00 4.09 15.05
CA ALA A 227 -12.47 4.23 16.40
C ALA A 227 -12.09 5.68 16.79
N THR A 228 -11.84 5.91 18.05
CA THR A 228 -11.56 7.24 18.62
C THR A 228 -10.08 7.43 18.87
N ILE A 229 -9.51 8.49 18.30
CA ILE A 229 -8.13 8.91 18.60
C ILE A 229 -8.14 9.71 19.91
N LEU A 230 -7.23 9.35 20.82
CA LEU A 230 -7.12 9.96 22.15
C LEU A 230 -6.07 11.07 22.18
N GLY A 231 -6.53 12.32 22.00
CA GLY A 231 -5.69 13.52 22.00
C GLY A 231 -5.00 13.80 20.67
N THR A 232 -4.51 15.03 20.51
CA THR A 232 -3.92 15.53 19.25
C THR A 232 -2.40 15.62 19.29
N ARG A 233 -1.78 15.62 20.48
CA ARG A 233 -0.33 15.82 20.64
C ARG A 233 0.51 14.85 19.80
N GLY A 234 0.12 13.57 19.77
CA GLY A 234 0.86 12.57 18.99
C GLY A 234 0.73 12.76 17.48
N ILE A 235 -0.39 13.32 17.02
CA ILE A 235 -0.62 13.69 15.61
C ILE A 235 0.30 14.84 15.23
N GLU A 236 0.29 15.93 16.03
CA GLU A 236 1.13 17.11 15.80
C GLU A 236 2.62 16.74 15.79
N GLU A 237 3.06 15.92 16.75
CA GLU A 237 4.43 15.43 16.83
C GLU A 237 4.80 14.62 15.57
N ALA A 238 3.91 13.69 15.13
CA ALA A 238 4.13 12.88 13.93
C ALA A 238 4.26 13.75 12.68
N TYR A 239 3.41 14.75 12.51
CA TYR A 239 3.39 15.58 11.30
C TYR A 239 4.56 16.57 11.25
N ARG A 240 5.07 17.03 12.41
CA ARG A 240 6.21 17.93 12.48
C ARG A 240 7.55 17.20 12.35
N THR A 241 7.66 16.02 12.92
CA THR A 241 8.95 15.33 13.09
C THR A 241 9.07 14.03 12.29
N GLY A 242 7.97 13.56 11.71
CA GLY A 242 7.89 12.24 11.09
C GLY A 242 7.76 11.09 12.11
N ARG A 243 7.67 11.39 13.42
CA ARG A 243 7.53 10.39 14.48
C ARG A 243 6.53 10.85 15.54
N GLY A 244 5.57 9.99 15.89
CA GLY A 244 4.60 10.28 16.94
C GLY A 244 3.87 9.02 17.39
N LYS A 245 3.25 9.08 18.57
CA LYS A 245 2.44 8.00 19.13
C LYS A 245 0.98 8.39 19.12
N ILE A 246 0.19 7.74 18.30
CA ILE A 246 -1.25 7.96 18.20
C ILE A 246 -1.95 6.84 18.97
N ARG A 247 -2.71 7.20 19.99
CA ARG A 247 -3.50 6.23 20.77
C ARG A 247 -4.90 6.17 20.20
N VAL A 248 -5.37 4.95 19.92
CA VAL A 248 -6.69 4.68 19.37
C VAL A 248 -7.45 3.77 20.31
N ARG A 249 -8.73 4.06 20.53
CA ARG A 249 -9.63 3.28 21.38
C ARG A 249 -10.88 2.90 20.60
N ALA A 250 -11.31 1.66 20.76
CA ALA A 250 -12.58 1.17 20.22
C ALA A 250 -13.78 2.03 20.69
N VAL A 251 -14.79 2.13 19.88
CA VAL A 251 -16.10 2.66 20.28
C VAL A 251 -16.95 1.51 20.80
N SER A 252 -17.41 1.62 22.03
CA SER A 252 -18.20 0.55 22.66
C SER A 252 -19.34 1.11 23.50
N ASN A 253 -20.44 0.38 23.57
CA ASN A 253 -21.60 0.63 24.40
C ASN A 253 -21.89 -0.57 25.31
N ILE A 254 -22.42 -0.29 26.51
CA ILE A 254 -22.86 -1.33 27.44
C ILE A 254 -24.39 -1.39 27.37
N GLU A 255 -24.92 -2.54 27.04
CA GLU A 255 -26.34 -2.81 26.99
C GLU A 255 -26.75 -3.83 28.06
N THR A 256 -27.90 -3.60 28.70
CA THR A 256 -28.46 -4.53 29.66
C THR A 256 -29.48 -5.44 28.96
N LEU A 257 -29.25 -6.74 29.02
CA LEU A 257 -30.15 -7.76 28.48
C LEU A 257 -31.39 -7.93 29.37
N PRO A 258 -32.51 -8.45 28.81
CA PRO A 258 -33.73 -8.70 29.56
C PRO A 258 -33.57 -9.62 30.80
N ASN A 259 -32.53 -10.46 30.81
CA ASN A 259 -32.18 -11.35 31.92
C ASN A 259 -31.34 -10.69 33.02
N GLY A 260 -31.12 -9.36 32.95
CA GLY A 260 -30.34 -8.59 33.92
C GLY A 260 -28.82 -8.68 33.75
N LYS A 261 -28.32 -9.40 32.72
CA LYS A 261 -26.91 -9.44 32.37
C LYS A 261 -26.55 -8.22 31.48
N SER A 262 -25.32 -7.77 31.55
CA SER A 262 -24.80 -6.74 30.66
C SER A 262 -23.94 -7.37 29.57
N GLN A 263 -23.98 -6.76 28.38
CA GLN A 263 -23.08 -7.06 27.27
C GLN A 263 -22.35 -5.80 26.82
N ILE A 264 -21.12 -5.95 26.33
CA ILE A 264 -20.33 -4.87 25.73
C ILE A 264 -20.42 -5.05 24.22
N ILE A 265 -20.99 -4.05 23.54
CA ILE A 265 -21.05 -4.02 22.08
C ILE A 265 -19.99 -3.07 21.58
N VAL A 266 -19.05 -3.57 20.78
CA VAL A 266 -18.02 -2.79 20.13
C VAL A 266 -18.47 -2.52 18.69
N THR A 267 -18.65 -1.24 18.34
CA THR A 267 -19.14 -0.81 17.02
C THR A 267 -18.04 -0.38 16.09
N GLU A 268 -16.89 0.08 16.64
CA GLU A 268 -15.71 0.46 15.87
C GLU A 268 -14.46 -0.10 16.53
N LEU A 269 -13.56 -0.65 15.74
CA LEU A 269 -12.30 -1.23 16.21
C LEU A 269 -11.11 -0.34 15.82
N PRO A 270 -10.07 -0.25 16.67
CA PRO A 270 -8.79 0.27 16.21
C PRO A 270 -8.35 -0.50 14.98
N SER A 271 -7.78 0.22 13.98
CA SER A 271 -7.24 -0.42 12.80
C SER A 271 -6.13 -1.39 13.22
N ILE A 272 -6.43 -2.67 13.11
CA ILE A 272 -5.48 -3.75 13.36
C ILE A 272 -4.81 -4.02 12.00
N LYS A 273 -3.56 -3.58 11.85
CA LYS A 273 -2.72 -4.20 10.83
C LYS A 273 -2.19 -5.49 11.44
N PRO A 274 -2.41 -6.65 10.82
CA PRO A 274 -1.72 -7.85 11.27
C PRO A 274 -0.21 -7.59 11.19
N ASP A 275 0.48 -7.90 12.28
CA ASP A 275 1.94 -7.85 12.38
C ASP A 275 2.60 -8.83 11.40
#